data_5f4429b629bf8b1a3841d19311a20463
#
_entry.id   5f4429b629bf8b1a3841d19311a20463
#
_cell.length_a   1.000
_cell.length_b   1.000
_cell.length_c   1.000
_cell.angle_alpha   90.00
_cell.angle_beta   90.00
_cell.angle_gamma   90.00
#
_symmetry.space_group_name_H-M   'P 1'
#
loop_
_entity.id
_entity.type
_entity.pdbx_description
1 polymer ?
#
loop_
_entity_poly.entity_id
_entity_poly.type
_entity_poly.pdbx_seq_one_letter_code
_entity_poly.pdbx_strand_id
1 'polypeptide(L)'
;ELGLIVTLTFFSMLFWAFAQQGGSSISLYIDRFVNRDMFGYTVPTAMFQSINAFAVMLCGVFLAWVVKESVAGNRTVRIWGKFALGLGLMSAGFCILTLSARWSAMYGHSSLPLMVLGLAVMGFAELFIDPVAMAQITRIEIPGVTGVLTGIYMLLSGAIANYLAGVIADQTSQASFDASGAINYSINAYIEVFDQITWGALACV
;
A
#
# COMPACT_ATOMS: atom_id res chain seq x y z
N GLU A 1 -27.41 3.21 3.31
CA GLU A 1 -26.30 4.04 2.82
C GLU A 1 -25.23 4.24 3.90
N LEU A 2 -25.60 4.60 5.14
CA LEU A 2 -24.65 4.79 6.24
C LEU A 2 -23.82 3.53 6.52
N GLY A 3 -24.44 2.34 6.55
CA GLY A 3 -23.76 1.06 6.72
C GLY A 3 -22.71 0.79 5.63
N LEU A 4 -23.01 1.13 4.38
CA LEU A 4 -22.03 1.04 3.29
C LEU A 4 -20.81 1.90 3.55
N ILE A 5 -21.02 3.17 3.96
CA ILE A 5 -19.91 4.11 4.24
C ILE A 5 -19.04 3.61 5.39
N VAL A 6 -19.66 3.12 6.48
CA VAL A 6 -18.92 2.57 7.63
C VAL A 6 -18.03 1.40 7.19
N THR A 7 -18.59 0.48 6.39
CA THR A 7 -17.84 -0.67 5.90
C THR A 7 -16.72 -0.26 4.93
N LEU A 8 -17.00 0.68 4.02
CA LEU A 8 -15.97 1.20 3.12
C LEU A 8 -14.85 1.92 3.90
N THR A 9 -15.20 2.69 4.93
CA THR A 9 -14.22 3.36 5.80
C THR A 9 -13.34 2.33 6.51
N PHE A 10 -13.92 1.25 7.03
CA PHE A 10 -13.16 0.18 7.67
C PHE A 10 -12.15 -0.47 6.71
N PHE A 11 -12.57 -0.87 5.52
CA PHE A 11 -11.66 -1.44 4.52
C PHE A 11 -10.63 -0.43 4.01
N SER A 12 -10.99 0.85 3.89
CA SER A 12 -10.04 1.92 3.57
C SER A 12 -8.98 2.08 4.65
N MET A 13 -9.34 2.00 5.93
CA MET A 13 -8.36 2.03 7.04
C MET A 13 -7.35 0.89 6.93
N LEU A 14 -7.81 -0.33 6.66
CA LEU A 14 -6.91 -1.48 6.47
C LEU A 14 -6.00 -1.30 5.24
N PHE A 15 -6.60 -0.87 4.13
CA PHE A 15 -5.83 -0.57 2.92
C PHE A 15 -4.72 0.45 3.18
N TRP A 16 -5.05 1.57 3.83
CA TRP A 16 -4.07 2.60 4.13
C TRP A 16 -3.04 2.17 5.16
N ALA A 17 -3.39 1.29 6.11
CA ALA A 17 -2.40 0.70 7.02
C ALA A 17 -1.34 -0.11 6.26
N PHE A 18 -1.72 -0.79 5.19
CA PHE A 18 -0.79 -1.49 4.31
C PHE A 18 -0.03 -0.51 3.39
N ALA A 19 -0.71 0.45 2.78
CA ALA A 19 -0.08 1.43 1.89
C ALA A 19 0.98 2.28 2.60
N GLN A 20 0.75 2.64 3.87
CA GLN A 20 1.69 3.41 4.69
C GLN A 20 2.99 2.64 5.03
N GLN A 21 3.07 1.34 4.73
CA GLN A 21 4.33 0.61 4.81
C GLN A 21 5.38 1.17 3.84
N GLY A 22 4.98 1.88 2.79
CA GLY A 22 5.88 2.61 1.89
C GLY A 22 6.81 3.57 2.64
N GLY A 23 6.27 4.32 3.61
CA GLY A 23 7.02 5.25 4.46
C GLY A 23 7.72 4.63 5.66
N SER A 24 7.48 3.36 5.96
CA SER A 24 8.00 2.67 7.14
C SER A 24 8.81 1.42 6.76
N SER A 25 8.22 0.22 6.83
CA SER A 25 8.91 -1.05 6.60
C SER A 25 9.57 -1.14 5.22
N ILE A 26 8.91 -0.67 4.16
CA ILE A 26 9.47 -0.73 2.80
C ILE A 26 10.66 0.22 2.67
N SER A 27 10.58 1.43 3.23
CA SER A 27 11.72 2.37 3.23
C SER A 27 12.92 1.81 3.97
N LEU A 28 12.72 1.17 5.12
CA LEU A 28 13.77 0.50 5.88
C LEU A 28 14.35 -0.69 5.11
N TYR A 29 13.50 -1.47 4.44
CA TYR A 29 13.94 -2.58 3.59
C TYR A 29 14.82 -2.09 2.44
N ILE A 30 14.41 -1.01 1.77
CA ILE A 30 15.20 -0.38 0.68
C ILE A 30 16.56 0.08 1.20
N ASP A 31 16.59 0.74 2.36
CA ASP A 31 17.82 1.26 2.93
C ASP A 31 18.82 0.16 3.28
N ARG A 32 18.33 -0.98 3.78
CA ARG A 32 19.16 -2.03 4.36
C ARG A 32 19.57 -3.13 3.38
N PHE A 33 18.70 -3.45 2.39
CA PHE A 33 18.84 -4.66 1.57
C PHE A 33 18.87 -4.41 0.07
N VAL A 34 18.55 -3.20 -0.40
CA VAL A 34 18.54 -2.89 -1.83
C VAL A 34 19.85 -2.20 -2.21
N ASN A 35 20.51 -2.72 -3.25
CA ASN A 35 21.64 -2.01 -3.84
C ASN A 35 21.12 -0.76 -4.56
N ARG A 36 21.43 0.42 -4.00
CA ARG A 36 20.96 1.72 -4.49
C ARG A 36 22.00 2.44 -5.36
N ASP A 37 23.16 1.83 -5.59
CA ASP A 37 24.21 2.44 -6.41
C ASP A 37 23.88 2.28 -7.89
N MET A 38 23.54 3.38 -8.52
CA MET A 38 23.25 3.45 -9.96
C MET A 38 24.20 4.46 -10.62
N PHE A 39 25.02 3.99 -11.54
CA PHE A 39 25.99 4.82 -12.30
C PHE A 39 26.91 5.69 -11.42
N GLY A 40 27.31 5.18 -10.23
CA GLY A 40 28.17 5.91 -9.30
C GLY A 40 27.46 6.93 -8.41
N TYR A 41 26.13 6.93 -8.41
CA TYR A 41 25.30 7.75 -7.53
C TYR A 41 24.41 6.86 -6.65
N THR A 42 24.44 7.08 -5.34
CA THR A 42 23.57 6.36 -4.40
C THR A 42 22.19 7.02 -4.35
N VAL A 43 21.18 6.33 -4.86
CA VAL A 43 19.80 6.83 -4.91
C VAL A 43 19.20 6.90 -3.50
N PRO A 44 18.70 8.06 -3.04
CA PRO A 44 18.03 8.19 -1.74
C PRO A 44 16.77 7.31 -1.66
N THR A 45 16.52 6.70 -0.51
CA THR A 45 15.33 5.85 -0.27
C THR A 45 14.02 6.57 -0.54
N ALA A 46 13.95 7.86 -0.23
CA ALA A 46 12.77 8.69 -0.48
C ALA A 46 12.40 8.78 -1.98
N MET A 47 13.35 8.64 -2.90
CA MET A 47 13.05 8.64 -4.34
C MET A 47 12.24 7.41 -4.77
N PHE A 48 12.35 6.30 -4.06
CA PHE A 48 11.56 5.10 -4.37
C PHE A 48 10.06 5.28 -4.07
N GLN A 49 9.71 6.13 -3.10
CA GLN A 49 8.30 6.50 -2.87
C GLN A 49 7.70 7.28 -4.05
N SER A 50 8.51 8.03 -4.79
CA SER A 50 8.07 8.72 -6.00
C SER A 50 7.62 7.75 -7.10
N ILE A 51 8.08 6.50 -7.09
CA ILE A 51 7.65 5.45 -8.03
C ILE A 51 6.17 5.16 -7.84
N ASN A 52 5.73 5.03 -6.58
CA ASN A 52 4.31 4.84 -6.26
C ASN A 52 3.46 6.01 -6.77
N ALA A 53 3.84 7.25 -6.44
CA ALA A 53 3.13 8.45 -6.89
C ALA A 53 3.09 8.58 -8.43
N PHE A 54 4.20 8.24 -9.10
CA PHE A 54 4.28 8.24 -10.56
C PHE A 54 3.38 7.16 -11.18
N ALA A 55 3.33 5.97 -10.58
CA ALA A 55 2.43 4.89 -10.99
C ALA A 55 0.96 5.32 -10.84
N VAL A 56 0.57 5.94 -9.72
CA VAL A 56 -0.78 6.50 -9.52
C VAL A 56 -1.13 7.48 -10.63
N MET A 57 -0.22 8.41 -10.95
CA MET A 57 -0.46 9.41 -11.99
C MET A 57 -0.63 8.78 -13.37
N LEU A 58 0.28 7.91 -13.80
CA LEU A 58 0.22 7.28 -15.12
C LEU A 58 -0.99 6.35 -15.26
N CYS A 59 -1.24 5.52 -14.26
CA CYS A 59 -2.37 4.60 -14.27
C CYS A 59 -3.71 5.34 -14.17
N GLY A 60 -3.75 6.47 -13.44
CA GLY A 60 -4.93 7.34 -13.36
C GLY A 60 -5.30 7.92 -14.74
N VAL A 61 -4.31 8.44 -15.46
CA VAL A 61 -4.51 8.93 -16.84
C VAL A 61 -4.95 7.80 -17.77
N PHE A 62 -4.30 6.65 -17.68
CA PHE A 62 -4.65 5.46 -18.48
C PHE A 62 -6.09 5.00 -18.19
N LEU A 63 -6.48 4.88 -16.92
CA LEU A 63 -7.84 4.52 -16.54
C LEU A 63 -8.87 5.54 -17.02
N ALA A 64 -8.58 6.83 -16.90
CA ALA A 64 -9.47 7.88 -17.39
C ALA A 64 -9.69 7.79 -18.92
N TRP A 65 -8.67 7.34 -19.63
CA TRP A 65 -8.75 7.14 -21.10
C TRP A 65 -9.50 5.88 -21.48
N VAL A 66 -9.25 4.76 -20.77
CA VAL A 66 -9.83 3.44 -21.08
C VAL A 66 -11.28 3.32 -20.59
N VAL A 67 -11.60 3.87 -19.41
CA VAL A 67 -12.92 3.72 -18.75
C VAL A 67 -13.91 4.79 -19.24
N LYS A 68 -13.83 5.21 -20.47
CA LYS A 68 -14.76 6.20 -21.05
C LYS A 68 -16.22 5.76 -21.05
N GLU A 69 -16.52 4.45 -21.02
CA GLU A 69 -17.88 3.92 -21.02
C GLU A 69 -17.96 2.53 -20.38
N SER A 70 -18.32 2.46 -19.12
CA SER A 70 -18.85 1.22 -18.54
C SER A 70 -20.00 1.55 -17.61
N VAL A 71 -21.18 1.76 -18.18
CA VAL A 71 -22.39 2.23 -17.46
C VAL A 71 -23.35 1.09 -17.11
N ALA A 72 -23.14 -0.14 -17.57
CA ALA A 72 -24.06 -1.27 -17.35
C ALA A 72 -23.70 -2.07 -16.08
N GLY A 73 -24.67 -2.23 -15.17
CA GLY A 73 -24.58 -3.11 -14.01
C GLY A 73 -25.02 -2.49 -12.67
N ASN A 74 -25.25 -3.34 -11.67
CA ASN A 74 -25.65 -2.91 -10.33
C ASN A 74 -24.52 -2.10 -9.67
N ARG A 75 -24.86 -0.88 -9.24
CA ARG A 75 -23.91 0.08 -8.64
C ARG A 75 -23.19 -0.50 -7.43
N THR A 76 -23.90 -1.15 -6.52
CA THR A 76 -23.32 -1.72 -5.30
C THR A 76 -22.29 -2.79 -5.62
N VAL A 77 -22.59 -3.70 -6.55
CA VAL A 77 -21.64 -4.73 -6.99
C VAL A 77 -20.38 -4.11 -7.59
N ARG A 78 -20.51 -3.01 -8.33
CA ARG A 78 -19.34 -2.31 -8.89
C ARG A 78 -18.48 -1.64 -7.83
N ILE A 79 -19.07 -1.13 -6.75
CA ILE A 79 -18.31 -0.53 -5.63
C ILE A 79 -17.48 -1.61 -4.94
N TRP A 80 -18.11 -2.71 -4.54
CA TRP A 80 -17.43 -3.82 -3.90
C TRP A 80 -16.36 -4.45 -4.79
N GLY A 81 -16.67 -4.63 -6.08
CA GLY A 81 -15.68 -5.14 -7.05
C GLY A 81 -14.45 -4.26 -7.21
N LYS A 82 -14.60 -2.94 -7.15
CA LYS A 82 -13.46 -2.01 -7.18
C LYS A 82 -12.63 -2.10 -5.89
N PHE A 83 -13.29 -2.17 -4.73
CA PHE A 83 -12.59 -2.34 -3.45
C PHE A 83 -11.84 -3.67 -3.40
N ALA A 84 -12.48 -4.77 -3.79
CA ALA A 84 -11.84 -6.08 -3.89
C ALA A 84 -10.63 -6.06 -4.84
N LEU A 85 -10.78 -5.39 -5.99
CA LEU A 85 -9.66 -5.21 -6.94
C LEU A 85 -8.50 -4.40 -6.31
N GLY A 86 -8.80 -3.31 -5.62
CA GLY A 86 -7.79 -2.50 -4.92
C GLY A 86 -7.03 -3.31 -3.87
N LEU A 87 -7.74 -4.04 -3.00
CA LEU A 87 -7.13 -4.89 -1.99
C LEU A 87 -6.36 -6.07 -2.61
N GLY A 88 -6.89 -6.67 -3.68
CA GLY A 88 -6.21 -7.74 -4.43
C GLY A 88 -4.92 -7.25 -5.09
N LEU A 89 -4.91 -6.04 -5.67
CA LEU A 89 -3.71 -5.41 -6.21
C LEU A 89 -2.70 -5.06 -5.10
N MET A 90 -3.17 -4.61 -3.94
CA MET A 90 -2.31 -4.38 -2.77
C MET A 90 -1.64 -5.69 -2.33
N SER A 91 -2.42 -6.78 -2.21
CA SER A 91 -1.88 -8.12 -1.93
C SER A 91 -0.85 -8.55 -2.97
N ALA A 92 -1.14 -8.36 -4.26
CA ALA A 92 -0.19 -8.69 -5.35
C ALA A 92 1.10 -7.87 -5.24
N GLY A 93 1.01 -6.58 -4.93
CA GLY A 93 2.17 -5.71 -4.71
C GLY A 93 3.06 -6.22 -3.58
N PHE A 94 2.49 -6.56 -2.42
CA PHE A 94 3.24 -7.14 -1.31
C PHE A 94 3.78 -8.54 -1.60
N CYS A 95 3.06 -9.36 -2.37
CA CYS A 95 3.58 -10.65 -2.85
C CYS A 95 4.86 -10.46 -3.68
N ILE A 96 4.89 -9.47 -4.57
CA ILE A 96 6.08 -9.14 -5.36
C ILE A 96 7.22 -8.65 -4.46
N LEU A 97 6.92 -7.84 -3.44
CA LEU A 97 7.93 -7.40 -2.46
C LEU A 97 8.47 -8.58 -1.62
N THR A 98 7.60 -9.51 -1.22
CA THR A 98 8.02 -10.76 -0.55
C THR A 98 8.97 -11.57 -1.44
N LEU A 99 8.66 -11.70 -2.73
CA LEU A 99 9.56 -12.36 -3.69
C LEU A 99 10.90 -11.64 -3.81
N SER A 100 10.90 -10.31 -3.84
CA SER A 100 12.12 -9.49 -3.85
C SER A 100 12.96 -9.72 -2.59
N ALA A 101 12.32 -9.81 -1.41
CA ALA A 101 13.00 -10.06 -0.15
C ALA A 101 13.57 -11.50 -0.07
N ARG A 102 12.82 -12.49 -0.54
CA ARG A 102 13.31 -13.88 -0.65
C ARG A 102 14.49 -14.00 -1.62
N TRP A 103 14.43 -13.26 -2.73
CA TRP A 103 15.57 -13.17 -3.65
C TRP A 103 16.81 -12.59 -2.96
N SER A 104 16.64 -11.53 -2.18
CA SER A 104 17.72 -10.93 -1.41
C SER A 104 18.32 -11.89 -0.38
N ALA A 105 17.48 -12.72 0.26
CA ALA A 105 17.95 -13.74 1.20
C ALA A 105 18.82 -14.82 0.53
N MET A 106 18.55 -15.15 -0.75
CA MET A 106 19.29 -16.17 -1.49
C MET A 106 20.57 -15.64 -2.16
N TYR A 107 20.54 -14.41 -2.65
CA TYR A 107 21.61 -13.85 -3.50
C TYR A 107 22.37 -12.69 -2.86
N GLY A 108 22.02 -12.31 -1.61
CA GLY A 108 22.68 -11.25 -0.85
C GLY A 108 22.29 -9.82 -1.25
N HIS A 109 21.48 -9.64 -2.28
CA HIS A 109 20.97 -8.32 -2.70
C HIS A 109 19.58 -8.42 -3.32
N SER A 110 18.79 -7.38 -3.13
CA SER A 110 17.43 -7.30 -3.62
C SER A 110 17.36 -7.03 -5.11
N SER A 111 16.38 -7.63 -5.78
CA SER A 111 16.10 -7.35 -7.18
C SER A 111 15.37 -6.01 -7.31
N LEU A 112 16.06 -4.99 -7.81
CA LEU A 112 15.51 -3.65 -8.03
C LEU A 112 14.26 -3.65 -8.93
N PRO A 113 14.21 -4.40 -10.06
CA PRO A 113 13.02 -4.46 -10.90
C PRO A 113 11.78 -5.02 -10.18
N LEU A 114 11.94 -6.06 -9.35
CA LEU A 114 10.82 -6.61 -8.57
C LEU A 114 10.30 -5.61 -7.56
N MET A 115 11.19 -4.88 -6.91
CA MET A 115 10.81 -3.84 -5.95
C MET A 115 10.06 -2.69 -6.63
N VAL A 116 10.56 -2.18 -7.76
CA VAL A 116 9.90 -1.13 -8.54
C VAL A 116 8.52 -1.60 -9.01
N LEU A 117 8.40 -2.85 -9.49
CA LEU A 117 7.14 -3.42 -9.91
C LEU A 117 6.15 -3.53 -8.74
N GLY A 118 6.59 -4.00 -7.56
CA GLY A 118 5.75 -4.08 -6.36
C GLY A 118 5.19 -2.71 -5.98
N LEU A 119 6.04 -1.68 -5.90
CA LEU A 119 5.63 -0.30 -5.60
C LEU A 119 4.67 0.26 -6.65
N ALA A 120 4.89 -0.01 -7.93
CA ALA A 120 4.00 0.43 -9.00
C ALA A 120 2.62 -0.23 -8.92
N VAL A 121 2.55 -1.52 -8.62
CA VAL A 121 1.28 -2.25 -8.43
C VAL A 121 0.53 -1.72 -7.21
N MET A 122 1.23 -1.41 -6.10
CA MET A 122 0.63 -0.78 -4.92
C MET A 122 0.04 0.60 -5.26
N GLY A 123 0.76 1.45 -6.01
CA GLY A 123 0.24 2.72 -6.46
C GLY A 123 -1.00 2.57 -7.35
N PHE A 124 -1.03 1.57 -8.21
CA PHE A 124 -2.21 1.29 -9.02
C PHE A 124 -3.42 0.89 -8.15
N ALA A 125 -3.21 0.16 -7.06
CA ALA A 125 -4.25 -0.24 -6.12
C ALA A 125 -4.98 0.97 -5.48
N GLU A 126 -4.27 2.05 -5.17
CA GLU A 126 -4.81 3.26 -4.54
C GLU A 126 -5.95 3.89 -5.35
N LEU A 127 -5.91 3.81 -6.68
CA LEU A 127 -6.94 4.36 -7.57
C LEU A 127 -8.32 3.71 -7.42
N PHE A 128 -8.37 2.51 -6.84
CA PHE A 128 -9.61 1.78 -6.65
C PHE A 128 -10.24 1.96 -5.26
N ILE A 129 -9.53 2.55 -4.31
CA ILE A 129 -10.00 2.72 -2.93
C ILE A 129 -10.49 4.14 -2.68
N ASP A 130 -9.59 5.11 -2.64
CA ASP A 130 -9.92 6.48 -2.23
C ASP A 130 -10.96 7.18 -3.14
N PRO A 131 -10.81 7.18 -4.47
CA PRO A 131 -11.79 7.84 -5.32
C PRO A 131 -13.19 7.21 -5.20
N VAL A 132 -13.24 5.89 -4.95
CA VAL A 132 -14.51 5.17 -4.78
C VAL A 132 -15.16 5.49 -3.44
N ALA A 133 -14.41 5.49 -2.34
CA ALA A 133 -14.90 5.84 -1.02
C ALA A 133 -15.41 7.30 -0.98
N MET A 134 -14.61 8.24 -1.46
CA MET A 134 -14.96 9.66 -1.52
C MET A 134 -16.21 9.91 -2.37
N ALA A 135 -16.33 9.25 -3.52
CA ALA A 135 -17.50 9.34 -4.37
C ALA A 135 -18.78 8.79 -3.71
N GLN A 136 -18.70 7.90 -2.73
CA GLN A 136 -19.87 7.45 -1.97
C GLN A 136 -20.23 8.42 -0.85
N ILE A 137 -19.25 8.97 -0.15
CA ILE A 137 -19.46 9.94 0.94
C ILE A 137 -20.07 11.23 0.40
N THR A 138 -19.55 11.76 -0.71
CA THR A 138 -20.04 13.01 -1.33
C THR A 138 -21.45 12.90 -1.93
N ARG A 139 -21.98 11.69 -2.08
CA ARG A 139 -23.37 11.47 -2.54
C ARG A 139 -24.43 11.60 -1.43
N ILE A 140 -24.00 11.75 -0.18
CA ILE A 140 -24.94 12.03 0.91
C ILE A 140 -25.26 13.53 0.86
N GLU A 141 -26.41 13.85 0.24
CA GLU A 141 -26.90 15.21 0.05
C GLU A 141 -27.60 15.75 1.33
N ILE A 142 -26.96 15.62 2.49
CA ILE A 142 -27.48 16.20 3.73
C ILE A 142 -26.63 17.43 4.05
N PRO A 143 -27.21 18.67 4.04
CA PRO A 143 -26.46 19.88 4.35
C PRO A 143 -25.73 19.79 5.68
N GLY A 144 -24.42 20.10 5.68
CA GLY A 144 -23.56 20.08 6.86
C GLY A 144 -23.03 18.69 7.27
N VAL A 145 -23.63 17.60 6.82
CA VAL A 145 -23.23 16.23 7.21
C VAL A 145 -22.11 15.69 6.32
N THR A 146 -22.13 15.98 5.02
CA THR A 146 -21.15 15.49 4.05
C THR A 146 -19.72 15.89 4.45
N GLY A 147 -19.51 17.14 4.85
CA GLY A 147 -18.20 17.63 5.31
C GLY A 147 -17.69 16.92 6.56
N VAL A 148 -18.59 16.70 7.53
CA VAL A 148 -18.27 15.96 8.77
C VAL A 148 -17.90 14.50 8.46
N LEU A 149 -18.69 13.82 7.63
CA LEU A 149 -18.41 12.44 7.22
C LEU A 149 -17.07 12.33 6.47
N THR A 150 -16.79 13.26 5.57
CA THR A 150 -15.49 13.31 4.88
C THR A 150 -14.34 13.52 5.86
N GLY A 151 -14.50 14.44 6.84
CA GLY A 151 -13.51 14.68 7.88
C GLY A 151 -13.27 13.44 8.75
N ILE A 152 -14.33 12.76 9.18
CA ILE A 152 -14.24 11.50 9.95
C ILE A 152 -13.55 10.42 9.13
N TYR A 153 -13.93 10.24 7.86
CA TYR A 153 -13.29 9.27 6.97
C TYR A 153 -11.78 9.54 6.86
N MET A 154 -11.38 10.77 6.57
CA MET A 154 -9.98 11.15 6.45
C MET A 154 -9.20 11.00 7.76
N LEU A 155 -9.82 11.32 8.88
CA LEU A 155 -9.20 11.16 10.20
C LEU A 155 -8.99 9.68 10.54
N LEU A 156 -10.00 8.86 10.35
CA LEU A 156 -9.93 7.43 10.66
C LEU A 156 -8.98 6.69 9.71
N SER A 157 -9.10 6.91 8.39
CA SER A 157 -8.22 6.29 7.40
C SER A 157 -6.77 6.79 7.51
N GLY A 158 -6.53 8.02 7.95
CA GLY A 158 -5.19 8.55 8.17
C GLY A 158 -4.62 8.14 9.53
N ALA A 159 -5.24 8.55 10.65
CA ALA A 159 -4.67 8.39 11.98
C ALA A 159 -4.55 6.91 12.40
N ILE A 160 -5.63 6.13 12.22
CA ILE A 160 -5.62 4.70 12.59
C ILE A 160 -4.70 3.91 11.66
N ALA A 161 -4.72 4.21 10.36
CA ALA A 161 -3.84 3.56 9.40
C ALA A 161 -2.36 3.81 9.72
N ASN A 162 -1.97 5.03 10.05
CA ASN A 162 -0.60 5.34 10.44
C ASN A 162 -0.19 4.65 11.76
N TYR A 163 -1.10 4.57 12.73
CA TYR A 163 -0.85 3.83 13.97
C TYR A 163 -0.61 2.33 13.68
N LEU A 164 -1.50 1.70 12.92
CA LEU A 164 -1.36 0.30 12.52
C LEU A 164 -0.10 0.06 11.71
N ALA A 165 0.23 0.98 10.80
CA ALA A 165 1.47 0.92 10.02
C ALA A 165 2.70 0.95 10.93
N GLY A 166 2.70 1.78 11.97
CA GLY A 166 3.76 1.83 12.98
C GLY A 166 3.92 0.52 13.74
N VAL A 167 2.80 -0.09 14.17
CA VAL A 167 2.80 -1.40 14.86
C VAL A 167 3.36 -2.50 13.97
N ILE A 168 2.98 -2.51 12.68
CA ILE A 168 3.50 -3.47 11.71
C ILE A 168 5.01 -3.23 11.46
N ALA A 169 5.42 -1.98 11.33
CA ALA A 169 6.81 -1.63 11.09
C ALA A 169 7.74 -1.99 12.27
N ASP A 170 7.24 -1.94 13.49
CA ASP A 170 8.01 -2.33 14.68
C ASP A 170 8.50 -3.78 14.60
N GLN A 171 7.74 -4.68 13.98
CA GLN A 171 8.13 -6.07 13.75
C GLN A 171 9.37 -6.19 12.84
N THR A 172 9.61 -5.22 11.95
CA THR A 172 10.79 -5.19 11.06
C THR A 172 11.97 -4.43 11.66
N SER A 173 11.77 -3.71 12.77
CA SER A 173 12.80 -2.88 13.40
C SER A 173 13.71 -3.64 14.36
N GLN A 174 13.39 -4.90 14.70
CA GLN A 174 14.14 -5.70 15.64
C GLN A 174 15.56 -5.96 15.12
N ALA A 175 16.53 -5.31 15.76
CA ALA A 175 17.95 -5.49 15.49
C ALA A 175 18.51 -6.56 16.44
N SER A 176 19.33 -7.46 15.91
CA SER A 176 20.20 -8.32 16.70
C SER A 176 21.62 -7.77 16.72
N PHE A 177 22.32 -7.91 17.83
CA PHE A 177 23.73 -7.58 17.92
C PHE A 177 24.52 -8.85 17.67
N ASP A 178 25.51 -8.78 16.78
CA ASP A 178 26.46 -9.89 16.61
C ASP A 178 27.54 -9.90 17.72
N ALA A 179 28.40 -10.90 17.72
CA ALA A 179 29.48 -11.02 18.69
C ALA A 179 30.50 -9.88 18.65
N SER A 180 30.52 -9.06 17.58
CA SER A 180 31.34 -7.88 17.40
C SER A 180 30.68 -6.59 17.87
N GLY A 181 29.39 -6.65 18.27
CA GLY A 181 28.57 -5.49 18.62
C GLY A 181 27.99 -4.75 17.41
N ALA A 182 28.13 -5.29 16.21
CA ALA A 182 27.53 -4.72 15.01
C ALA A 182 26.03 -5.00 14.96
N ILE A 183 25.25 -4.01 14.50
CA ILE A 183 23.80 -4.13 14.36
C ILE A 183 23.50 -4.94 13.10
N ASN A 184 22.87 -6.11 13.29
CA ASN A 184 22.37 -6.94 12.21
C ASN A 184 20.83 -6.91 12.15
N TYR A 185 20.29 -6.63 10.99
CA TYR A 185 18.86 -6.68 10.73
C TYR A 185 18.50 -7.97 9.98
N SER A 186 17.48 -8.67 10.49
CA SER A 186 17.04 -9.92 9.86
C SER A 186 16.15 -9.64 8.64
N ILE A 187 16.60 -10.07 7.46
CA ILE A 187 15.77 -10.04 6.24
C ILE A 187 14.51 -10.90 6.39
N ASN A 188 14.56 -11.94 7.21
CA ASN A 188 13.42 -12.84 7.45
C ASN A 188 12.25 -12.10 8.11
N ALA A 189 12.51 -11.12 8.97
CA ALA A 189 11.47 -10.28 9.56
C ALA A 189 10.68 -9.50 8.48
N TYR A 190 11.36 -9.02 7.45
CA TYR A 190 10.69 -8.35 6.31
C TYR A 190 9.90 -9.33 5.47
N ILE A 191 10.43 -10.53 5.22
CA ILE A 191 9.72 -11.58 4.49
C ILE A 191 8.42 -11.95 5.22
N GLU A 192 8.49 -12.16 6.53
CA GLU A 192 7.32 -12.49 7.34
C GLU A 192 6.27 -11.38 7.35
N VAL A 193 6.69 -10.13 7.54
CA VAL A 193 5.76 -8.99 7.56
C VAL A 193 5.11 -8.78 6.18
N PHE A 194 5.87 -8.83 5.10
CA PHE A 194 5.32 -8.68 3.75
C PHE A 194 4.38 -9.83 3.38
N ASP A 195 4.70 -11.05 3.82
CA ASP A 195 3.85 -12.22 3.62
C ASP A 195 2.54 -12.11 4.45
N GLN A 196 2.62 -11.68 5.70
CA GLN A 196 1.44 -11.42 6.55
C GLN A 196 0.52 -10.36 5.93
N ILE A 197 1.09 -9.26 5.39
CA ILE A 197 0.30 -8.23 4.72
C ILE A 197 -0.33 -8.78 3.44
N THR A 198 0.42 -9.59 2.67
CA THR A 198 -0.09 -10.25 1.46
C THR A 198 -1.35 -11.07 1.77
N TRP A 199 -1.29 -11.93 2.78
CA TRP A 199 -2.43 -12.75 3.19
C TRP A 199 -3.53 -11.94 3.87
N GLY A 200 -3.17 -10.94 4.67
CA GLY A 200 -4.12 -10.03 5.30
C GLY A 200 -4.94 -9.23 4.30
N ALA A 201 -4.29 -8.67 3.28
CA ALA A 201 -4.97 -7.95 2.21
C ALA A 201 -5.82 -8.90 1.35
N LEU A 202 -5.34 -10.11 1.06
CA LEU A 202 -6.10 -11.13 0.32
C LEU A 202 -7.34 -11.60 1.09
N ALA A 203 -7.25 -11.73 2.40
CA ALA A 203 -8.39 -12.12 3.24
C ALA A 203 -9.49 -11.05 3.28
N CYS A 204 -9.19 -9.82 2.91
CA CYS A 204 -10.14 -8.71 2.81
C CYS A 204 -10.82 -8.59 1.42
N VAL A 205 -10.44 -9.42 0.44
CA VAL A 205 -11.01 -9.45 -0.93
C VAL A 205 -12.30 -10.26 -0.96
#